data_9d00c09fd3b17493634723548b15dd24
#
_entry.id   9d00c09fd3b17493634723548b15dd24
#
_cell.length_a   1.000
_cell.length_b   1.000
_cell.length_c   1.000
_cell.angle_alpha   90.00
_cell.angle_beta   90.00
_cell.angle_gamma   90.00
#
_symmetry.space_group_name_H-M   'P 1'
#
loop_
_entity.id
_entity.type
_entity.pdbx_description
1 polymer ?
#
loop_
_entity_poly.entity_id
_entity_poly.type
_entity_poly.pdbx_seq_one_letter_code
_entity_poly.pdbx_strand_id
1 'polypeptide(L)'
;MCIRDSIGMQIIIEGLALAAFNLAKQTSNDPVFRDMLYLIIRDEARHVTFGVNYLEEYLKNLSKDELDERAMFAYEACVVMRGRLLSAEVYEKFGWNVEESLEFQSKTDVTNNFQHLLFTRVVPNLSRIGLITDKVRPLYDELGVLDYESWPTDGDIDWASLKQPLDLSETA
;
A
#
# COMPACT_ATOMS: atom_id res chain seq x y z
N MET A 1 19.21 -9.59 -4.34
CA MET A 1 17.84 -9.10 -4.56
C MET A 1 17.93 -7.81 -5.37
N CYS A 2 17.15 -7.66 -6.42
CA CYS A 2 17.13 -6.43 -7.22
C CYS A 2 16.38 -5.34 -6.44
N ILE A 3 16.89 -4.09 -6.48
CA ILE A 3 16.25 -2.97 -5.75
C ILE A 3 14.83 -2.68 -6.24
N ARG A 4 14.57 -2.84 -7.55
CA ARG A 4 13.21 -2.77 -8.07
C ARG A 4 12.28 -3.82 -7.42
N ASP A 5 12.80 -5.05 -7.22
CA ASP A 5 12.02 -6.11 -6.57
C ASP A 5 11.69 -5.72 -5.13
N SER A 6 12.64 -5.11 -4.39
CA SER A 6 12.39 -4.64 -3.02
C SER A 6 11.37 -3.50 -2.97
N ILE A 7 11.46 -2.52 -3.87
CA ILE A 7 10.47 -1.45 -3.99
C ILE A 7 9.10 -2.04 -4.33
N GLY A 8 9.05 -2.91 -5.36
CA GLY A 8 7.81 -3.54 -5.82
C GLY A 8 7.17 -4.42 -4.77
N MET A 9 7.93 -5.30 -4.13
CA MET A 9 7.39 -6.26 -3.15
C MET A 9 7.14 -5.61 -1.79
N GLN A 10 8.17 -5.05 -1.16
CA GLN A 10 8.09 -4.65 0.24
C GLN A 10 7.33 -3.33 0.46
N ILE A 11 7.34 -2.40 -0.51
CA ILE A 11 6.62 -1.13 -0.36
C ILE A 11 5.26 -1.20 -1.05
N ILE A 12 5.21 -1.65 -2.30
CA ILE A 12 4.01 -1.57 -3.12
C ILE A 12 3.07 -2.76 -2.85
N ILE A 13 3.54 -4.01 -3.02
CA ILE A 13 2.67 -5.20 -2.88
C ILE A 13 2.28 -5.46 -1.42
N GLU A 14 3.22 -5.36 -0.48
CA GLU A 14 2.90 -5.52 0.94
C GLU A 14 2.06 -4.35 1.47
N GLY A 15 2.27 -3.12 0.96
CA GLY A 15 1.38 -1.98 1.21
C GLY A 15 -0.06 -2.23 0.71
N LEU A 16 -0.20 -2.85 -0.48
CA LEU A 16 -1.51 -3.30 -0.99
C LEU A 16 -2.12 -4.37 -0.09
N ALA A 17 -1.32 -5.36 0.32
CA ALA A 17 -1.78 -6.43 1.20
C ALA A 17 -2.30 -5.87 2.53
N LEU A 18 -1.57 -4.92 3.14
CA LEU A 18 -2.01 -4.22 4.35
C LEU A 18 -3.35 -3.51 4.16
N ALA A 19 -3.55 -2.81 3.04
CA ALA A 19 -4.81 -2.15 2.73
C ALA A 19 -5.96 -3.16 2.58
N ALA A 20 -5.74 -4.24 1.82
CA ALA A 20 -6.73 -5.29 1.57
C ALA A 20 -7.12 -6.03 2.87
N PHE A 21 -6.14 -6.41 3.69
CA PHE A 21 -6.38 -7.10 4.96
C PHE A 21 -7.08 -6.19 5.99
N ASN A 22 -6.74 -4.90 6.04
CA ASN A 22 -7.45 -3.94 6.89
C ASN A 22 -8.90 -3.76 6.45
N LEU A 23 -9.17 -3.66 5.14
CA LEU A 23 -10.53 -3.59 4.61
C LEU A 23 -11.31 -4.86 4.97
N ALA A 24 -10.74 -6.05 4.72
CA ALA A 24 -11.37 -7.33 5.04
C ALA A 24 -11.66 -7.46 6.54
N LYS A 25 -10.72 -7.02 7.41
CA LYS A 25 -10.91 -6.99 8.86
C LYS A 25 -12.04 -6.06 9.30
N GLN A 26 -12.17 -4.89 8.67
CA GLN A 26 -13.23 -3.92 8.99
C GLN A 26 -14.61 -4.40 8.57
N THR A 27 -14.71 -5.13 7.46
CA THR A 27 -15.97 -5.58 6.86
C THR A 27 -16.44 -6.96 7.35
N SER A 28 -15.54 -7.76 7.95
CA SER A 28 -15.90 -9.08 8.46
C SER A 28 -16.57 -9.02 9.81
N ASN A 29 -17.60 -9.87 10.01
CA ASN A 29 -18.25 -10.09 11.30
C ASN A 29 -17.72 -11.36 12.01
N ASP A 30 -16.86 -12.16 11.37
CA ASP A 30 -16.28 -13.36 11.97
C ASP A 30 -15.10 -12.98 12.89
N PRO A 31 -15.17 -13.23 14.20
CA PRO A 31 -14.11 -12.86 15.13
C PRO A 31 -12.81 -13.64 14.89
N VAL A 32 -12.87 -14.92 14.53
CA VAL A 32 -11.68 -15.74 14.28
C VAL A 32 -10.93 -15.23 13.05
N PHE A 33 -11.68 -14.91 11.98
CA PHE A 33 -11.09 -14.33 10.77
C PHE A 33 -10.45 -12.96 11.04
N ARG A 34 -11.10 -12.11 11.86
CA ARG A 34 -10.55 -10.80 12.24
C ARG A 34 -9.26 -10.91 13.05
N ASP A 35 -9.20 -11.88 13.98
CA ASP A 35 -7.99 -12.11 14.80
C ASP A 35 -6.86 -12.68 13.95
N MET A 36 -7.17 -13.60 13.02
CA MET A 36 -6.19 -14.10 12.06
C MET A 36 -5.64 -12.96 11.18
N LEU A 37 -6.50 -12.09 10.65
CA LEU A 37 -6.07 -10.94 9.86
C LEU A 37 -5.22 -9.96 10.68
N TYR A 38 -5.53 -9.76 11.96
CA TYR A 38 -4.71 -8.93 12.84
C TYR A 38 -3.26 -9.44 12.92
N LEU A 39 -3.06 -10.75 13.05
CA LEU A 39 -1.72 -11.35 13.11
C LEU A 39 -0.99 -11.20 11.77
N ILE A 40 -1.68 -11.46 10.66
CA ILE A 40 -1.12 -11.31 9.30
C ILE A 40 -0.73 -9.85 9.06
N ILE A 41 -1.61 -8.89 9.33
CA ILE A 41 -1.33 -7.45 9.17
C ILE A 41 -0.07 -7.04 9.95
N ARG A 42 0.11 -7.59 11.15
CA ARG A 42 1.28 -7.30 11.97
C ARG A 42 2.57 -7.84 11.35
N ASP A 43 2.52 -9.05 10.78
CA ASP A 43 3.69 -9.64 10.13
C ASP A 43 4.03 -8.92 8.83
N GLU A 44 3.04 -8.58 7.98
CA GLU A 44 3.24 -7.79 6.76
C GLU A 44 3.80 -6.39 7.07
N ALA A 45 3.30 -5.73 8.12
CA ALA A 45 3.81 -4.43 8.51
C ALA A 45 5.30 -4.46 8.93
N ARG A 46 5.80 -5.60 9.48
CA ARG A 46 7.25 -5.78 9.74
C ARG A 46 8.06 -5.85 8.46
N HIS A 47 7.56 -6.54 7.44
CA HIS A 47 8.22 -6.62 6.13
C HIS A 47 8.32 -5.24 5.48
N VAL A 48 7.23 -4.47 5.51
CA VAL A 48 7.23 -3.08 5.01
C VAL A 48 8.23 -2.22 5.80
N THR A 49 8.21 -2.30 7.14
CA THR A 49 9.17 -1.56 7.99
C THR A 49 10.61 -1.89 7.64
N PHE A 50 10.93 -3.18 7.50
CA PHE A 50 12.25 -3.62 7.08
C PHE A 50 12.61 -3.05 5.70
N GLY A 51 11.69 -3.14 4.73
CA GLY A 51 11.87 -2.62 3.38
C GLY A 51 12.12 -1.11 3.36
N VAL A 52 11.33 -0.34 4.10
CA VAL A 52 11.51 1.13 4.22
C VAL A 52 12.89 1.47 4.76
N ASN A 53 13.28 0.89 5.91
CA ASN A 53 14.55 1.21 6.55
C ASN A 53 15.75 0.75 5.70
N TYR A 54 15.68 -0.40 5.06
CA TYR A 54 16.72 -0.88 4.16
C TYR A 54 16.86 0.00 2.91
N LEU A 55 15.75 0.33 2.26
CA LEU A 55 15.74 1.14 1.04
C LEU A 55 16.13 2.58 1.30
N GLU A 56 15.75 3.17 2.44
CA GLU A 56 16.16 4.52 2.84
C GLU A 56 17.69 4.68 2.84
N GLU A 57 18.40 3.69 3.37
CA GLU A 57 19.87 3.73 3.37
C GLU A 57 20.48 3.41 2.00
N TYR A 58 19.91 2.46 1.28
CA TYR A 58 20.43 2.05 -0.03
C TYR A 58 20.28 3.14 -1.09
N LEU A 59 19.11 3.77 -1.17
CA LEU A 59 18.78 4.73 -2.24
C LEU A 59 19.59 6.02 -2.14
N LYS A 60 20.12 6.36 -0.97
CA LYS A 60 21.04 7.50 -0.78
C LYS A 60 22.33 7.41 -1.61
N ASN A 61 22.69 6.19 -2.02
CA ASN A 61 23.92 5.94 -2.77
C ASN A 61 23.71 5.91 -4.31
N LEU A 62 22.48 6.08 -4.78
CA LEU A 62 22.16 6.09 -6.20
C LEU A 62 22.46 7.47 -6.82
N SER A 63 22.83 7.46 -8.09
CA SER A 63 22.85 8.68 -8.89
C SER A 63 21.43 9.23 -9.09
N LYS A 64 21.34 10.51 -9.45
CA LYS A 64 20.03 11.14 -9.71
C LYS A 64 19.24 10.40 -10.80
N ASP A 65 19.91 9.99 -11.87
CA ASP A 65 19.24 9.31 -13.00
C ASP A 65 18.71 7.92 -12.57
N GLU A 66 19.49 7.18 -11.79
CA GLU A 66 19.03 5.89 -11.22
C GLU A 66 17.86 6.08 -10.26
N LEU A 67 17.92 7.09 -9.39
CA LEU A 67 16.84 7.41 -8.46
C LEU A 67 15.56 7.78 -9.20
N ASP A 68 15.66 8.65 -10.23
CA ASP A 68 14.53 9.06 -11.05
C ASP A 68 13.92 7.88 -11.84
N GLU A 69 14.74 6.92 -12.27
CA GLU A 69 14.26 5.71 -12.92
C GLU A 69 13.47 4.81 -11.93
N ARG A 70 13.96 4.65 -10.69
CA ARG A 70 13.25 3.92 -9.63
C ARG A 70 11.98 4.64 -9.18
N ALA A 71 12.01 5.96 -9.12
CA ALA A 71 10.85 6.79 -8.81
C ALA A 71 9.75 6.63 -9.87
N MET A 72 10.11 6.60 -11.16
CA MET A 72 9.15 6.36 -12.23
C MET A 72 8.54 4.96 -12.16
N PHE A 73 9.36 3.93 -11.90
CA PHE A 73 8.86 2.57 -11.68
C PHE A 73 7.84 2.50 -10.52
N ALA A 74 8.13 3.16 -9.40
CA ALA A 74 7.22 3.20 -8.26
C ALA A 74 5.91 3.93 -8.59
N TYR A 75 5.97 5.04 -9.35
CA TYR A 75 4.79 5.75 -9.81
C TYR A 75 3.93 4.89 -10.74
N GLU A 76 4.51 4.25 -11.75
CA GLU A 76 3.79 3.35 -12.67
C GLU A 76 3.09 2.21 -11.89
N ALA A 77 3.76 1.65 -10.88
CA ALA A 77 3.14 0.66 -10.01
C ALA A 77 1.96 1.24 -9.22
N CYS A 78 2.04 2.46 -8.70
CA CYS A 78 0.93 3.14 -8.03
C CYS A 78 -0.28 3.36 -8.96
N VAL A 79 -0.05 3.70 -10.22
CA VAL A 79 -1.12 3.81 -11.24
C VAL A 79 -1.84 2.48 -11.44
N VAL A 80 -1.07 1.39 -11.61
CA VAL A 80 -1.64 0.04 -11.73
C VAL A 80 -2.43 -0.34 -10.48
N MET A 81 -1.90 -0.03 -9.30
CA MET A 81 -2.53 -0.35 -8.02
C MET A 81 -3.84 0.39 -7.79
N ARG A 82 -3.91 1.67 -8.21
CA ARG A 82 -5.15 2.46 -8.14
C ARG A 82 -6.30 1.79 -8.89
N GLY A 83 -5.99 1.14 -10.02
CA GLY A 83 -6.98 0.45 -10.85
C GLY A 83 -7.35 -0.96 -10.39
N ARG A 84 -6.73 -1.50 -9.33
CA ARG A 84 -6.85 -2.94 -8.96
C ARG A 84 -8.26 -3.40 -8.63
N LEU A 85 -9.10 -2.56 -8.04
CA LEU A 85 -10.51 -2.89 -7.80
C LEU A 85 -11.42 -2.63 -9.00
N LEU A 86 -10.90 -1.97 -10.05
CA LEU A 86 -11.66 -1.62 -11.24
C LEU A 86 -11.36 -2.65 -12.34
N SER A 87 -12.08 -3.77 -12.33
CA SER A 87 -11.79 -4.95 -13.18
C SER A 87 -12.67 -4.95 -14.43
N ALA A 88 -12.30 -4.16 -15.44
CA ALA A 88 -13.03 -4.06 -16.71
C ALA A 88 -13.26 -5.44 -17.37
N GLU A 89 -12.23 -6.29 -17.37
CA GLU A 89 -12.30 -7.65 -17.94
C GLU A 89 -13.31 -8.57 -17.23
N VAL A 90 -13.62 -8.32 -15.97
CA VAL A 90 -14.66 -9.06 -15.23
C VAL A 90 -16.03 -8.65 -15.73
N TYR A 91 -16.30 -7.37 -15.88
CA TYR A 91 -17.56 -6.86 -16.39
C TYR A 91 -17.82 -7.31 -17.83
N GLU A 92 -16.78 -7.27 -18.68
CA GLU A 92 -16.84 -7.77 -20.04
C GLU A 92 -17.22 -9.26 -20.09
N LYS A 93 -16.59 -10.09 -19.25
CA LYS A 93 -16.91 -11.53 -19.15
C LYS A 93 -18.34 -11.81 -18.72
N PHE A 94 -18.92 -10.98 -17.87
CA PHE A 94 -20.31 -11.09 -17.45
C PHE A 94 -21.30 -10.47 -18.46
N GLY A 95 -20.81 -9.87 -19.55
CA GLY A 95 -21.65 -9.18 -20.53
C GLY A 95 -22.30 -7.90 -20.01
N TRP A 96 -21.72 -7.29 -18.97
CA TRP A 96 -22.19 -6.03 -18.42
C TRP A 96 -21.62 -4.84 -19.21
N ASN A 97 -22.29 -3.69 -19.12
CA ASN A 97 -21.75 -2.45 -19.67
C ASN A 97 -20.52 -2.04 -18.86
N VAL A 98 -19.34 -2.14 -19.50
CA VAL A 98 -18.04 -1.91 -18.81
C VAL A 98 -17.93 -0.48 -18.30
N GLU A 99 -18.27 0.52 -19.12
CA GLU A 99 -18.16 1.93 -18.78
C GLU A 99 -19.07 2.28 -17.58
N GLU A 100 -20.33 1.91 -17.63
CA GLU A 100 -21.31 2.14 -16.57
C GLU A 100 -20.92 1.40 -15.27
N SER A 101 -20.41 0.17 -15.39
CA SER A 101 -19.98 -0.63 -14.24
C SER A 101 -18.75 -0.02 -13.56
N LEU A 102 -17.77 0.45 -14.33
CA LEU A 102 -16.57 1.13 -13.80
C LEU A 102 -16.93 2.46 -13.15
N GLU A 103 -17.83 3.25 -13.77
CA GLU A 103 -18.31 4.52 -13.20
C GLU A 103 -19.03 4.26 -11.86
N PHE A 104 -19.92 3.27 -11.80
CA PHE A 104 -20.60 2.89 -10.56
C PHE A 104 -19.61 2.47 -9.49
N GLN A 105 -18.70 1.53 -9.81
CA GLN A 105 -17.74 0.99 -8.85
C GLN A 105 -16.79 2.07 -8.31
N SER A 106 -16.32 2.98 -9.17
CA SER A 106 -15.42 4.07 -8.75
C SER A 106 -16.01 5.01 -7.71
N LYS A 107 -17.34 5.04 -7.60
CA LYS A 107 -18.09 5.88 -6.65
C LYS A 107 -18.48 5.16 -5.37
N THR A 108 -18.16 3.85 -5.25
CA THR A 108 -18.53 3.08 -4.04
C THR A 108 -17.62 3.40 -2.86
N ASP A 109 -18.18 3.38 -1.65
CA ASP A 109 -17.43 3.57 -0.40
C ASP A 109 -16.32 2.51 -0.24
N VAL A 110 -16.55 1.29 -0.72
CA VAL A 110 -15.56 0.20 -0.68
C VAL A 110 -14.33 0.56 -1.49
N THR A 111 -14.50 1.04 -2.73
CA THR A 111 -13.38 1.45 -3.60
C THR A 111 -12.65 2.65 -3.02
N ASN A 112 -13.38 3.67 -2.57
CA ASN A 112 -12.79 4.86 -1.98
C ASN A 112 -12.02 4.56 -0.69
N ASN A 113 -12.59 3.76 0.21
CA ASN A 113 -11.92 3.34 1.44
C ASN A 113 -10.68 2.49 1.16
N PHE A 114 -10.75 1.57 0.19
CA PHE A 114 -9.58 0.79 -0.20
C PHE A 114 -8.45 1.66 -0.75
N GLN A 115 -8.75 2.58 -1.66
CA GLN A 115 -7.76 3.51 -2.21
C GLN A 115 -7.15 4.39 -1.12
N HIS A 116 -7.98 4.89 -0.19
CA HIS A 116 -7.51 5.63 0.96
C HIS A 116 -6.54 4.79 1.81
N LEU A 117 -6.93 3.58 2.21
CA LEU A 117 -6.08 2.67 2.99
C LEU A 117 -4.76 2.33 2.28
N LEU A 118 -4.79 2.16 0.96
CA LEU A 118 -3.62 1.88 0.15
C LEU A 118 -2.64 3.07 0.16
N PHE A 119 -3.11 4.25 -0.22
CA PHE A 119 -2.23 5.39 -0.41
C PHE A 119 -1.75 6.02 0.90
N THR A 120 -2.49 5.87 2.01
CA THR A 120 -2.00 6.22 3.35
C THR A 120 -0.81 5.37 3.81
N ARG A 121 -0.54 4.24 3.15
CA ARG A 121 0.63 3.39 3.42
C ARG A 121 1.74 3.60 2.38
N VAL A 122 1.38 3.53 1.11
CA VAL A 122 2.38 3.53 0.04
C VAL A 122 3.06 4.89 -0.12
N VAL A 123 2.30 5.99 -0.17
CA VAL A 123 2.86 7.32 -0.48
C VAL A 123 3.82 7.85 0.58
N PRO A 124 3.51 7.78 1.90
CA PRO A 124 4.46 8.23 2.92
C PRO A 124 5.77 7.43 2.91
N ASN A 125 5.68 6.11 2.70
CA ASN A 125 6.86 5.25 2.62
C ASN A 125 7.73 5.59 1.40
N LEU A 126 7.12 5.81 0.22
CA LEU A 126 7.84 6.24 -0.99
C LEU A 126 8.49 7.61 -0.81
N SER A 127 7.81 8.54 -0.15
CA SER A 127 8.37 9.86 0.17
C SER A 127 9.58 9.74 1.10
N ARG A 128 9.46 8.97 2.18
CA ARG A 128 10.54 8.77 3.15
C ARG A 128 11.80 8.20 2.51
N ILE A 129 11.66 7.23 1.63
CA ILE A 129 12.82 6.62 0.93
C ILE A 129 13.32 7.45 -0.26
N GLY A 130 12.75 8.65 -0.49
CA GLY A 130 13.21 9.60 -1.51
C GLY A 130 12.73 9.30 -2.94
N LEU A 131 11.70 8.47 -3.11
CA LEU A 131 11.17 8.10 -4.44
C LEU A 131 10.05 9.04 -4.94
N ILE A 132 9.65 10.07 -4.18
CA ILE A 132 8.82 11.17 -4.70
C ILE A 132 9.75 12.31 -5.11
N THR A 133 10.54 12.06 -6.17
CA THR A 133 11.50 13.04 -6.73
C THR A 133 10.77 14.18 -7.43
N ASP A 134 11.49 15.29 -7.69
CA ASP A 134 10.94 16.44 -8.44
C ASP A 134 10.36 16.03 -9.81
N LYS A 135 10.91 14.97 -10.40
CA LYS A 135 10.45 14.45 -11.71
C LYS A 135 9.07 13.80 -11.64
N VAL A 136 8.78 13.04 -10.59
CA VAL A 136 7.52 12.30 -10.46
C VAL A 136 6.47 12.99 -9.57
N ARG A 137 6.89 13.95 -8.76
CA ARG A 137 5.99 14.71 -7.87
C ARG A 137 4.76 15.29 -8.57
N PRO A 138 4.87 15.95 -9.75
CA PRO A 138 3.70 16.44 -10.46
C PRO A 138 2.75 15.31 -10.89
N LEU A 139 3.28 14.11 -11.16
CA LEU A 139 2.48 12.94 -11.55
C LEU A 139 1.67 12.39 -10.36
N TYR A 140 2.24 12.41 -9.14
CA TYR A 140 1.52 12.04 -7.91
C TYR A 140 0.45 13.08 -7.55
N ASP A 141 0.70 14.36 -7.85
CA ASP A 141 -0.29 15.44 -7.69
C ASP A 141 -1.47 15.25 -8.65
N GLU A 142 -1.20 15.00 -9.93
CA GLU A 142 -2.22 14.68 -10.94
C GLU A 142 -2.99 13.39 -10.58
N LEU A 143 -2.32 12.40 -10.01
CA LEU A 143 -2.95 11.17 -9.50
C LEU A 143 -3.85 11.46 -8.28
N GLY A 144 -3.74 12.64 -7.65
CA GLY A 144 -4.54 13.05 -6.50
C GLY A 144 -4.21 12.32 -5.22
N VAL A 145 -2.95 11.90 -5.04
CA VAL A 145 -2.51 11.13 -3.87
C VAL A 145 -1.34 11.77 -3.11
N LEU A 146 -0.88 12.95 -3.54
CA LEU A 146 0.25 13.62 -2.93
C LEU A 146 -0.03 14.08 -1.48
N ASP A 147 -1.27 14.37 -1.14
CA ASP A 147 -1.69 14.77 0.22
C ASP A 147 -1.36 13.71 1.27
N TYR A 148 -1.25 12.43 0.85
CA TYR A 148 -0.86 11.34 1.75
C TYR A 148 0.61 11.37 2.15
N GLU A 149 1.46 12.19 1.51
CA GLU A 149 2.88 12.29 1.82
C GLU A 149 3.15 12.68 3.30
N SER A 150 2.25 13.44 3.91
CA SER A 150 2.35 13.89 5.30
C SER A 150 1.91 12.85 6.34
N TRP A 151 1.44 11.69 5.92
CA TRP A 151 0.98 10.63 6.83
C TRP A 151 2.15 9.87 7.47
N PRO A 152 1.93 9.21 8.64
CA PRO A 152 2.96 8.41 9.30
C PRO A 152 3.52 7.30 8.40
N THR A 153 4.83 7.06 8.49
CA THR A 153 5.51 6.00 7.75
C THR A 153 5.58 4.70 8.54
N ASP A 154 5.63 3.57 7.86
CA ASP A 154 5.78 2.26 8.52
C ASP A 154 7.21 2.08 9.09
N GLY A 155 8.18 2.86 8.63
CA GLY A 155 9.55 2.85 9.17
C GLY A 155 9.68 3.33 10.62
N ASP A 156 8.68 4.06 11.13
CA ASP A 156 8.67 4.61 12.49
C ASP A 156 7.93 3.74 13.52
N ILE A 157 7.44 2.57 13.11
CA ILE A 157 6.68 1.68 14.00
C ILE A 157 7.59 1.14 15.11
N ASP A 158 7.27 1.46 16.36
CA ASP A 158 7.88 0.84 17.54
C ASP A 158 7.27 -0.54 17.80
N TRP A 159 7.93 -1.57 17.27
CA TRP A 159 7.50 -2.97 17.40
C TRP A 159 7.50 -3.47 18.84
N ALA A 160 8.31 -2.88 19.73
CA ALA A 160 8.38 -3.27 21.13
C ALA A 160 7.15 -2.81 21.91
N SER A 161 6.52 -1.72 21.48
CA SER A 161 5.30 -1.16 22.12
C SER A 161 4.01 -1.86 21.65
N LEU A 162 4.05 -2.64 20.54
CA LEU A 162 2.86 -3.31 20.06
C LEU A 162 2.49 -4.47 20.98
N LYS A 163 1.20 -4.54 21.36
CA LYS A 163 0.66 -5.67 22.12
C LYS A 163 1.06 -6.99 21.45
N GLN A 164 1.59 -7.91 22.26
CA GLN A 164 1.83 -9.28 21.78
C GLN A 164 0.47 -9.91 21.38
N PRO A 165 0.44 -10.78 20.35
CA PRO A 165 -0.80 -11.47 20.03
C PRO A 165 -1.14 -12.40 21.17
N LEU A 166 -2.39 -12.31 21.63
CA LEU A 166 -3.02 -13.26 22.58
C LEU A 166 -2.12 -13.58 23.78
N ASP A 167 -2.20 -12.77 24.79
CA ASP A 167 -1.99 -13.28 26.13
C ASP A 167 -3.21 -14.19 26.43
N LEU A 168 -3.03 -15.48 26.18
CA LEU A 168 -4.06 -16.50 26.46
C LEU A 168 -4.43 -16.57 27.95
N SER A 169 -3.70 -15.85 28.82
CA SER A 169 -3.98 -15.73 30.25
C SER A 169 -5.20 -14.84 30.52
N GLU A 170 -5.62 -13.98 29.58
CA GLU A 170 -6.82 -13.14 29.75
C GLU A 170 -8.14 -13.84 29.33
N THR A 171 -8.07 -15.07 28.81
CA THR A 171 -9.24 -15.84 28.33
C THR A 171 -9.59 -17.05 29.21
N ALA A 172 -9.00 -17.17 30.41
CA ALA A 172 -9.28 -18.23 31.38
C ALA A 172 -10.22 -17.73 32.49
#